data_c92acef0da29ae177143f1241175e20b
#
_entry.id   c92acef0da29ae177143f1241175e20b
#
_cell.length_a   1.000
_cell.length_b   1.000
_cell.length_c   1.000
_cell.angle_alpha   90.00
_cell.angle_beta   90.00
_cell.angle_gamma   90.00
#
_symmetry.space_group_name_H-M   'P 1'
#
loop_
_entity.id
_entity.type
_entity.pdbx_description
1 polymer ?
#
loop_
_entity_poly.entity_id
_entity_poly.type
_entity_poly.pdbx_seq_one_letter_code
_entity_poly.pdbx_strand_id
1 'polypeptide(L)'
;MGLRHNVGFFKGVSFLLYNIVDYDLQIGGAMQTVPEIEGRRDEVLQQMRSIRSMKRGTITEQYLKVPQKGAKPALRGPYYVLSRREGNKTVSERLTTPTQLEQAKMDVAAHRKFVELCKEFEVLTERLGMLLRQVQGGEEKKRLRRLSKQIEK
;
A
#
# COMPACT_ATOMS: atom_id res chain seq x y z
N MET A 1 14.23 -38.32 30.71
CA MET A 1 15.00 -37.22 30.06
C MET A 1 14.68 -37.22 28.57
N GLY A 2 13.85 -36.36 28.08
CA GLY A 2 13.41 -36.26 26.68
C GLY A 2 13.48 -34.81 26.23
N LEU A 3 14.52 -34.48 25.47
CA LEU A 3 14.72 -33.19 24.83
C LEU A 3 13.74 -33.04 23.66
N ARG A 4 12.73 -32.16 23.81
CA ARG A 4 11.87 -31.75 22.70
C ARG A 4 12.56 -30.62 21.94
N HIS A 5 13.02 -30.90 20.72
CA HIS A 5 13.48 -29.91 19.77
C HIS A 5 12.24 -29.15 19.24
N ASN A 6 12.14 -27.89 19.59
CA ASN A 6 11.13 -26.98 19.11
C ASN A 6 11.62 -26.40 17.76
N VAL A 7 11.14 -26.98 16.66
CA VAL A 7 11.40 -26.47 15.31
C VAL A 7 10.46 -25.29 15.07
N GLY A 8 10.97 -24.08 15.25
CA GLY A 8 10.26 -22.83 14.90
C GLY A 8 10.00 -22.78 13.40
N PHE A 9 8.76 -23.04 13.02
CA PHE A 9 8.31 -22.96 11.64
C PHE A 9 8.15 -21.48 11.24
N PHE A 10 8.92 -21.06 10.27
CA PHE A 10 8.90 -19.74 9.66
C PHE A 10 7.53 -19.48 9.00
N LYS A 11 6.62 -18.81 9.70
CA LYS A 11 5.30 -18.37 9.18
C LYS A 11 5.33 -17.06 8.39
N GLY A 12 6.51 -16.59 7.96
CA GLY A 12 6.68 -15.28 7.32
C GLY A 12 6.52 -15.24 5.79
N VAL A 13 6.63 -16.36 5.09
CA VAL A 13 6.70 -16.37 3.62
C VAL A 13 5.34 -16.49 2.95
N SER A 14 4.32 -17.02 3.65
CA SER A 14 2.98 -17.25 3.09
C SER A 14 2.13 -15.98 2.96
N PHE A 15 2.39 -14.94 3.75
CA PHE A 15 1.59 -13.71 3.74
C PHE A 15 1.92 -12.77 2.57
N LEU A 16 3.16 -12.79 2.08
CA LEU A 16 3.60 -12.00 0.93
C LEU A 16 3.07 -12.55 -0.40
N LEU A 17 3.00 -13.88 -0.53
CA LEU A 17 2.49 -14.53 -1.75
C LEU A 17 0.97 -14.33 -1.94
N TYR A 18 0.20 -14.26 -0.85
CA TYR A 18 -1.26 -14.07 -0.93
C TYR A 18 -1.65 -12.68 -1.43
N ASN A 19 -0.87 -11.65 -1.06
CA ASN A 19 -1.12 -10.28 -1.54
C ASN A 19 -0.70 -10.05 -3.00
N ILE A 20 0.26 -10.79 -3.53
CA ILE A 20 0.70 -10.68 -4.93
C ILE A 20 -0.36 -11.28 -5.87
N VAL A 21 -0.98 -12.39 -5.50
CA VAL A 21 -1.99 -13.07 -6.32
C VAL A 21 -3.29 -12.24 -6.42
N ASP A 22 -3.71 -11.56 -5.34
CA ASP A 22 -4.90 -10.71 -5.36
C ASP A 22 -4.71 -9.41 -6.16
N TYR A 23 -3.49 -8.89 -6.23
CA TYR A 23 -3.19 -7.72 -7.07
C TYR A 23 -3.09 -8.04 -8.56
N ASP A 24 -2.60 -9.23 -8.93
CA ASP A 24 -2.57 -9.70 -10.33
C ASP A 24 -3.99 -9.86 -10.92
N LEU A 25 -4.99 -10.17 -10.10
CA LEU A 25 -6.39 -10.26 -10.50
C LEU A 25 -7.05 -8.89 -10.74
N GLN A 26 -6.54 -7.82 -10.11
CA GLN A 26 -7.09 -6.47 -10.27
C GLN A 26 -6.45 -5.67 -11.43
N ILE A 27 -5.23 -6.01 -11.85
CA ILE A 27 -4.53 -5.33 -12.95
C ILE A 27 -4.75 -6.03 -14.31
N GLY A 28 -5.68 -6.99 -14.39
CA GLY A 28 -6.06 -7.69 -15.63
C GLY A 28 -4.95 -8.62 -16.14
N GLY A 29 -5.19 -9.93 -16.06
CA GLY A 29 -4.26 -11.03 -16.36
C GLY A 29 -3.74 -11.15 -17.80
N ALA A 30 -3.36 -10.07 -18.46
CA ALA A 30 -2.59 -10.07 -19.70
C ALA A 30 -1.09 -9.97 -19.34
N MET A 31 -0.26 -10.77 -20.01
CA MET A 31 1.20 -10.67 -19.90
C MET A 31 1.62 -9.25 -20.32
N GLN A 32 1.86 -8.40 -19.31
CA GLN A 32 2.31 -7.03 -19.57
C GLN A 32 3.76 -7.08 -20.06
N THR A 33 4.04 -6.31 -21.08
CA THR A 33 5.40 -6.13 -21.62
C THR A 33 6.19 -5.15 -20.76
N VAL A 34 7.52 -5.17 -20.86
CA VAL A 34 8.41 -4.23 -20.17
C VAL A 34 7.99 -2.76 -20.42
N PRO A 35 7.76 -2.30 -21.68
CA PRO A 35 7.33 -0.92 -21.91
C PRO A 35 6.00 -0.54 -21.28
N GLU A 36 5.05 -1.47 -21.23
CA GLU A 36 3.74 -1.22 -20.58
C GLU A 36 3.88 -1.02 -19.06
N ILE A 37 4.72 -1.83 -18.41
CA ILE A 37 4.98 -1.69 -16.98
C ILE A 37 5.73 -0.38 -16.69
N GLU A 38 6.71 -0.01 -17.51
CA GLU A 38 7.44 1.25 -17.38
C GLU A 38 6.49 2.44 -17.55
N GLY A 39 5.66 2.43 -18.59
CA GLY A 39 4.65 3.46 -18.80
C GLY A 39 3.69 3.61 -17.63
N ARG A 40 3.19 2.48 -17.09
CA ARG A 40 2.30 2.51 -15.92
C ARG A 40 3.00 3.02 -14.66
N ARG A 41 4.28 2.70 -14.45
CA ARG A 41 5.07 3.25 -13.34
C ARG A 41 5.22 4.77 -13.44
N ASP A 42 5.44 5.30 -14.65
CA ASP A 42 5.54 6.74 -14.87
C ASP A 42 4.21 7.46 -14.58
N GLU A 43 3.08 6.87 -14.98
CA GLU A 43 1.75 7.37 -14.62
C GLU A 43 1.53 7.41 -13.11
N VAL A 44 1.91 6.35 -12.39
CA VAL A 44 1.81 6.28 -10.92
C VAL A 44 2.66 7.37 -10.28
N LEU A 45 3.90 7.57 -10.73
CA LEU A 45 4.77 8.65 -10.25
C LEU A 45 4.17 10.04 -10.51
N GLN A 46 3.55 10.25 -11.68
CA GLN A 46 2.88 11.50 -12.00
C GLN A 46 1.69 11.75 -11.08
N GLN A 47 0.89 10.73 -10.79
CA GLN A 47 -0.21 10.81 -9.83
C GLN A 47 0.30 11.14 -8.42
N MET A 48 1.39 10.52 -7.96
CA MET A 48 2.01 10.85 -6.67
C MET A 48 2.46 12.32 -6.61
N ARG A 49 3.08 12.83 -7.67
CA ARG A 49 3.52 14.24 -7.78
C ARG A 49 2.36 15.23 -7.75
N SER A 50 1.17 14.82 -8.20
CA SER A 50 -0.02 15.68 -8.18
C SER A 50 -0.59 15.90 -6.77
N ILE A 51 -0.26 15.05 -5.80
CA ILE A 51 -0.71 15.17 -4.41
C ILE A 51 0.09 16.27 -3.73
N ARG A 52 -0.55 17.43 -3.51
CA ARG A 52 0.05 18.63 -2.92
C ARG A 52 0.03 18.64 -1.39
N SER A 53 -1.00 18.04 -0.82
CA SER A 53 -1.26 18.03 0.62
C SER A 53 -1.86 16.69 1.02
N MET A 54 -1.45 16.16 2.16
CA MET A 54 -2.04 14.96 2.73
C MET A 54 -1.84 14.92 4.25
N LYS A 55 -2.78 14.31 4.98
CA LYS A 55 -2.66 14.04 6.42
C LYS A 55 -2.94 12.57 6.69
N ARG A 56 -2.10 11.95 7.51
CA ARG A 56 -2.34 10.60 8.04
C ARG A 56 -3.41 10.69 9.12
N GLY A 57 -4.29 9.69 9.18
CA GLY A 57 -5.25 9.61 10.27
C GLY A 57 -6.63 9.14 9.84
N THR A 58 -7.52 9.14 10.82
CA THR A 58 -8.94 8.80 10.65
C THR A 58 -9.78 9.88 11.29
N ILE A 59 -10.81 10.32 10.57
CA ILE A 59 -11.79 11.27 11.09
C ILE A 59 -12.92 10.47 11.71
N THR A 60 -13.21 10.75 12.98
CA THR A 60 -14.31 10.12 13.73
C THR A 60 -15.32 11.17 14.16
N GLU A 61 -16.57 10.80 14.11
CA GLU A 61 -17.69 11.58 14.60
C GLU A 61 -17.98 11.17 16.04
N GLN A 62 -18.06 12.14 16.94
CA GLN A 62 -18.22 11.92 18.38
C GLN A 62 -19.42 12.72 18.89
N TYR A 63 -20.16 12.12 19.85
CA TYR A 63 -21.24 12.74 20.57
C TYR A 63 -20.95 12.72 22.07
N LEU A 64 -21.18 13.85 22.72
CA LEU A 64 -21.05 13.97 24.17
C LEU A 64 -22.41 13.81 24.85
N LYS A 65 -22.49 12.97 25.86
CA LYS A 65 -23.65 12.90 26.74
C LYS A 65 -23.56 14.01 27.78
N VAL A 66 -24.48 14.97 27.71
CA VAL A 66 -24.55 16.08 28.67
C VAL A 66 -25.63 15.76 29.69
N PRO A 67 -25.29 15.66 30.98
CA PRO A 67 -26.30 15.45 32.03
C PRO A 67 -27.26 16.63 32.12
N GLN A 68 -28.56 16.36 32.18
CA GLN A 68 -29.59 17.35 32.39
C GLN A 68 -30.26 17.11 33.78
N LYS A 69 -30.42 18.18 34.52
CA LYS A 69 -31.05 18.11 35.86
C LYS A 69 -32.50 17.68 35.71
N GLY A 70 -32.87 16.48 36.22
CA GLY A 70 -34.22 15.95 36.19
C GLY A 70 -34.69 15.33 34.87
N ALA A 71 -33.82 15.15 33.88
CA ALA A 71 -34.13 14.55 32.57
C ALA A 71 -33.06 13.56 32.10
N LYS A 72 -33.38 12.77 31.05
CA LYS A 72 -32.39 11.90 30.40
C LYS A 72 -31.25 12.72 29.83
N PRO A 73 -29.98 12.21 29.87
CA PRO A 73 -28.84 12.89 29.29
C PRO A 73 -29.08 13.22 27.80
N ALA A 74 -28.84 14.47 27.40
CA ALA A 74 -28.91 14.88 26.01
C ALA A 74 -27.61 14.58 25.28
N LEU A 75 -27.71 14.17 24.02
CA LEU A 75 -26.54 14.04 23.13
C LEU A 75 -26.24 15.40 22.50
N ARG A 76 -24.98 15.85 22.67
CA ARG A 76 -24.47 17.07 22.05
C ARG A 76 -23.40 16.72 21.03
N GLY A 77 -23.51 17.21 19.81
CA GLY A 77 -22.63 16.93 18.69
C GLY A 77 -23.37 17.10 17.38
N PRO A 78 -22.80 16.62 16.25
CA PRO A 78 -21.54 15.88 16.16
C PRO A 78 -20.29 16.74 16.40
N TYR A 79 -19.24 16.13 16.95
CA TYR A 79 -17.89 16.68 17.00
C TYR A 79 -16.97 15.83 16.15
N TYR A 80 -16.18 16.44 15.30
CA TYR A 80 -15.25 15.73 14.43
C TYR A 80 -13.83 15.78 14.99
N VAL A 81 -13.18 14.61 15.05
CA VAL A 81 -11.83 14.47 15.57
C VAL A 81 -10.98 13.71 14.57
N LEU A 82 -9.88 14.31 14.13
CA LEU A 82 -8.85 13.64 13.35
C LEU A 82 -7.86 13.01 14.32
N SER A 83 -7.76 11.68 14.30
CA SER A 83 -6.81 10.93 15.13
C SER A 83 -5.78 10.24 14.27
N ARG A 84 -4.50 10.32 14.67
CA ARG A 84 -3.38 9.65 14.02
C ARG A 84 -2.41 9.09 15.04
N ARG A 85 -1.67 8.06 14.64
CA ARG A 85 -0.61 7.49 15.47
C ARG A 85 0.72 8.16 15.16
N GLU A 86 1.39 8.67 16.19
CA GLU A 86 2.74 9.20 16.13
C GLU A 86 3.63 8.41 17.10
N GLY A 87 4.45 7.51 16.55
CA GLY A 87 5.20 6.55 17.37
C GLY A 87 4.25 5.68 18.21
N ASN A 88 4.42 5.71 19.53
CA ASN A 88 3.59 4.93 20.46
C ASN A 88 2.36 5.69 21.01
N LYS A 89 2.16 6.94 20.59
CA LYS A 89 1.05 7.79 21.08
C LYS A 89 0.01 8.03 20.00
N THR A 90 -1.25 8.15 20.41
CA THR A 90 -2.32 8.65 19.56
C THR A 90 -2.44 10.15 19.76
N VAL A 91 -2.31 10.91 18.69
CA VAL A 91 -2.52 12.34 18.67
C VAL A 91 -3.88 12.61 18.04
N SER A 92 -4.71 13.42 18.69
CA SER A 92 -6.05 13.77 18.23
C SER A 92 -6.21 15.28 18.13
N GLU A 93 -6.73 15.72 16.99
CA GLU A 93 -7.00 17.13 16.67
C GLU A 93 -8.50 17.30 16.48
N ARG A 94 -9.12 18.25 17.21
CA ARG A 94 -10.53 18.55 17.04
C ARG A 94 -10.73 19.49 15.86
N LEU A 95 -11.63 19.12 14.96
CA LEU A 95 -12.00 19.93 13.81
C LEU A 95 -13.21 20.79 14.18
N THR A 96 -13.00 22.10 14.34
CA THR A 96 -14.00 23.01 14.92
C THR A 96 -14.82 23.74 13.87
N THR A 97 -14.32 23.84 12.64
CA THR A 97 -15.02 24.55 11.55
C THR A 97 -15.34 23.60 10.39
N PRO A 98 -16.41 23.85 9.64
CA PRO A 98 -16.72 23.08 8.42
C PRO A 98 -15.57 23.06 7.41
N THR A 99 -14.87 24.17 7.25
CA THR A 99 -13.71 24.28 6.35
C THR A 99 -12.57 23.35 6.78
N GLN A 100 -12.26 23.30 8.10
CA GLN A 100 -11.26 22.37 8.62
C GLN A 100 -11.66 20.92 8.40
N LEU A 101 -12.94 20.59 8.56
CA LEU A 101 -13.45 19.25 8.34
C LEU A 101 -13.29 18.81 6.88
N GLU A 102 -13.71 19.66 5.94
CA GLU A 102 -13.60 19.35 4.51
C GLU A 102 -12.13 19.25 4.08
N GLN A 103 -11.27 20.17 4.53
CA GLN A 103 -9.83 20.07 4.26
C GLN A 103 -9.23 18.79 4.84
N ALA A 104 -9.57 18.42 6.07
CA ALA A 104 -9.08 17.19 6.69
C ALA A 104 -9.57 15.93 5.94
N LYS A 105 -10.81 15.92 5.45
CA LYS A 105 -11.33 14.83 4.61
C LYS A 105 -10.53 14.68 3.32
N MET A 106 -10.26 15.80 2.62
CA MET A 106 -9.44 15.78 1.41
C MET A 106 -8.02 15.29 1.69
N ASP A 107 -7.38 15.79 2.75
CA ASP A 107 -6.02 15.40 3.12
C ASP A 107 -5.92 13.92 3.51
N VAL A 108 -6.91 13.38 4.22
CA VAL A 108 -6.96 11.94 4.58
C VAL A 108 -7.20 11.08 3.34
N ALA A 109 -8.07 11.51 2.44
CA ALA A 109 -8.31 10.80 1.17
C ALA A 109 -7.05 10.80 0.30
N ALA A 110 -6.36 11.94 0.20
CA ALA A 110 -5.08 12.07 -0.51
C ALA A 110 -4.00 11.14 0.07
N HIS A 111 -3.91 11.03 1.39
CA HIS A 111 -2.98 10.09 2.03
C HIS A 111 -3.31 8.62 1.70
N ARG A 112 -4.60 8.24 1.72
CA ARG A 112 -5.02 6.88 1.33
C ARG A 112 -4.63 6.59 -0.11
N LYS A 113 -4.94 7.52 -1.03
CA LYS A 113 -4.55 7.40 -2.44
C LYS A 113 -3.04 7.28 -2.61
N PHE A 114 -2.26 8.07 -1.88
CA PHE A 114 -0.79 7.97 -1.90
C PHE A 114 -0.30 6.58 -1.48
N VAL A 115 -0.85 6.00 -0.41
CA VAL A 115 -0.48 4.65 0.05
C VAL A 115 -0.84 3.58 -0.98
N GLU A 116 -1.99 3.70 -1.66
CA GLU A 116 -2.38 2.82 -2.76
C GLU A 116 -1.40 2.90 -3.93
N LEU A 117 -1.03 4.12 -4.35
CA LEU A 117 -0.05 4.34 -5.41
C LEU A 117 1.33 3.79 -5.06
N CYS A 118 1.77 3.89 -3.79
CA CYS A 118 3.02 3.28 -3.33
C CYS A 118 3.01 1.76 -3.50
N LYS A 119 1.92 1.10 -3.11
CA LYS A 119 1.76 -0.34 -3.27
C LYS A 119 1.75 -0.76 -4.75
N GLU A 120 1.03 -0.02 -5.58
CA GLU A 120 1.01 -0.27 -7.02
C GLU A 120 2.40 -0.14 -7.63
N PHE A 121 3.15 0.91 -7.27
CA PHE A 121 4.52 1.13 -7.74
C PHE A 121 5.47 -0.01 -7.31
N GLU A 122 5.32 -0.50 -6.08
CA GLU A 122 6.08 -1.64 -5.56
C GLU A 122 5.84 -2.89 -6.43
N VAL A 123 4.59 -3.27 -6.63
CA VAL A 123 4.21 -4.44 -7.43
C VAL A 123 4.72 -4.34 -8.88
N LEU A 124 4.54 -3.17 -9.52
CA LEU A 124 5.03 -2.95 -10.88
C LEU A 124 6.56 -3.04 -10.96
N THR A 125 7.26 -2.56 -9.95
CA THR A 125 8.73 -2.61 -9.89
C THR A 125 9.26 -4.03 -9.72
N GLU A 126 8.62 -4.83 -8.86
CA GLU A 126 8.95 -6.25 -8.70
C GLU A 126 8.72 -7.03 -9.99
N ARG A 127 7.58 -6.81 -10.65
CA ARG A 127 7.24 -7.46 -11.92
C ARG A 127 8.21 -7.09 -13.02
N LEU A 128 8.57 -5.82 -13.15
CA LEU A 128 9.59 -5.36 -14.09
C LEU A 128 10.92 -6.07 -13.86
N GLY A 129 11.36 -6.17 -12.60
CA GLY A 129 12.58 -6.88 -12.25
C GLY A 129 12.56 -8.37 -12.61
N MET A 130 11.41 -9.03 -12.47
CA MET A 130 11.24 -10.42 -12.90
C MET A 130 11.36 -10.58 -14.42
N LEU A 131 10.69 -9.72 -15.20
CA LEU A 131 10.74 -9.76 -16.67
C LEU A 131 12.15 -9.49 -17.18
N LEU A 132 12.85 -8.50 -16.64
CA LEU A 132 14.23 -8.18 -17.06
C LEU A 132 15.18 -9.36 -16.82
N ARG A 133 15.06 -10.06 -15.68
CA ARG A 133 15.85 -11.28 -15.39
C ARG A 133 15.53 -12.41 -16.35
N GLN A 134 14.27 -12.59 -16.74
CA GLN A 134 13.88 -13.61 -17.73
C GLN A 134 14.48 -13.34 -19.11
N VAL A 135 14.47 -12.09 -19.56
CA VAL A 135 15.09 -11.67 -20.84
C VAL A 135 16.59 -11.94 -20.82
N GLN A 136 17.30 -11.50 -19.76
CA GLN A 136 18.74 -11.71 -19.61
C GLN A 136 19.10 -13.20 -19.59
N GLY A 137 18.40 -14.00 -18.82
CA GLY A 137 18.64 -15.46 -18.77
C GLY A 137 18.36 -16.18 -20.09
N GLY A 138 17.41 -15.66 -20.91
CA GLY A 138 17.13 -16.15 -22.24
C GLY A 138 18.28 -15.86 -23.22
N GLU A 139 18.82 -14.66 -23.20
CA GLU A 139 19.95 -14.27 -24.06
C GLU A 139 21.25 -15.01 -23.69
N GLU A 140 21.50 -15.20 -22.40
CA GLU A 140 22.65 -15.96 -21.92
C GLU A 140 22.60 -17.43 -22.40
N LYS A 141 21.45 -18.09 -22.28
CA LYS A 141 21.24 -19.45 -22.80
C LYS A 141 21.46 -19.53 -24.31
N LYS A 142 20.98 -18.53 -25.08
CA LYS A 142 21.22 -18.47 -26.52
C LYS A 142 22.72 -18.33 -26.84
N ARG A 143 23.43 -17.47 -26.07
CA ARG A 143 24.88 -17.27 -26.24
C ARG A 143 25.67 -18.56 -25.98
N LEU A 144 25.37 -19.25 -24.88
CA LEU A 144 26.02 -20.53 -24.55
C LEU A 144 25.77 -21.60 -25.62
N ARG A 145 24.55 -21.73 -26.14
CA ARG A 145 24.23 -22.66 -27.24
C ARG A 145 24.97 -22.35 -28.54
N ARG A 146 25.26 -21.06 -28.84
CA ARG A 146 26.06 -20.68 -30.01
C ARG A 146 27.52 -21.07 -29.84
N LEU A 147 28.08 -20.85 -28.64
CA LEU A 147 29.47 -21.20 -28.32
C LEU A 147 29.71 -22.71 -28.35
N SER A 148 28.81 -23.53 -27.77
CA SER A 148 28.95 -24.99 -27.81
C SER A 148 28.96 -25.52 -29.24
N LYS A 149 28.12 -25.02 -30.14
CA LYS A 149 28.12 -25.40 -31.56
C LYS A 149 29.38 -25.01 -32.34
N GLN A 150 30.15 -24.01 -31.86
CA GLN A 150 31.42 -23.63 -32.47
C GLN A 150 32.60 -24.53 -32.05
N ILE A 151 32.50 -25.15 -30.88
CA ILE A 151 33.55 -26.05 -30.34
C ILE A 151 33.44 -27.45 -30.95
N GLU A 152 32.24 -27.86 -31.39
CA GLU A 152 32.00 -29.17 -32.01
C GLU A 152 32.35 -29.23 -33.52
N LYS A 153 32.86 -28.16 -34.11
CA LYS A 153 33.34 -28.08 -35.49
C LYS A 153 34.86 -28.04 -35.54
#